data_f49926df5f1738c6354ecf450b3cd5c0
#
_entry.id   f49926df5f1738c6354ecf450b3cd5c0
#
_cell.length_a   1.000
_cell.length_b   1.000
_cell.length_c   1.000
_cell.angle_alpha   90.00
_cell.angle_beta   90.00
_cell.angle_gamma   90.00
#
_symmetry.space_group_name_H-M   'P 1'
#
loop_
_entity.id
_entity.type
_entity.pdbx_description
1 polymer ?
#
loop_
_entity_poly.entity_id
_entity_poly.type
_entity_poly.pdbx_seq_one_letter_code
_entity_poly.pdbx_strand_id
1 'polypeptide(L)'
;MTGSEKRGLRSRAQRLDAVVRVGHAGASDGVIAALDMAFTATDLVKVKFDGQKENRHDIAPVLAERTGSTLVQELGHVAVFFRPLPAGREAGR
;
A
#
# COMPACT_ATOMS: atom_id res chain seq x y z
N MET A 1 -2.49 -0.58 15.29
CA MET A 1 -1.08 -0.93 14.95
C MET A 1 -0.13 -0.12 15.83
N THR A 2 0.82 -0.77 16.46
CA THR A 2 1.78 -0.11 17.34
C THR A 2 2.91 0.52 16.55
N GLY A 3 3.68 1.41 17.19
CA GLY A 3 4.87 2.00 16.57
C GLY A 3 5.94 0.97 16.24
N SER A 4 6.07 -0.06 17.09
CA SER A 4 6.98 -1.18 16.87
C SER A 4 6.62 -1.96 15.61
N GLU A 5 5.34 -2.25 15.43
CA GLU A 5 4.83 -2.94 14.26
C GLU A 5 5.07 -2.11 12.99
N LYS A 6 4.80 -0.82 13.04
CA LYS A 6 5.05 0.07 11.91
C LYS A 6 6.52 0.12 11.53
N ARG A 7 7.42 0.16 12.51
CA ARG A 7 8.86 0.14 12.24
C ARG A 7 9.29 -1.13 11.52
N GLY A 8 8.78 -2.28 11.97
CA GLY A 8 9.07 -3.55 11.33
C GLY A 8 8.58 -3.58 9.89
N LEU A 9 7.37 -3.08 9.65
CA LEU A 9 6.80 -3.04 8.31
C LEU A 9 7.56 -2.06 7.40
N ARG A 10 7.97 -0.91 7.92
CA ARG A 10 8.77 0.04 7.15
C ARG A 10 10.12 -0.56 6.77
N SER A 11 10.73 -1.31 7.68
CA SER A 11 11.99 -1.99 7.42
C SER A 11 11.83 -3.03 6.29
N ARG A 12 10.77 -3.82 6.33
CA ARG A 12 10.44 -4.77 5.26
C ARG A 12 10.24 -4.06 3.93
N ALA A 13 9.54 -2.93 3.96
CA ALA A 13 9.19 -2.18 2.75
C ALA A 13 10.41 -1.62 2.02
N GLN A 14 11.50 -1.36 2.72
CA GLN A 14 12.73 -0.87 2.09
C GLN A 14 13.28 -1.83 1.05
N ARG A 15 12.96 -3.11 1.16
CA ARG A 15 13.42 -4.14 0.24
C ARG A 15 12.43 -4.45 -0.87
N LEU A 16 11.27 -3.81 -0.83
CA LEU A 16 10.22 -4.05 -1.82
C LEU A 16 10.29 -3.02 -2.95
N ASP A 17 9.92 -3.47 -4.14
CA ASP A 17 9.66 -2.58 -5.25
C ASP A 17 8.19 -2.17 -5.25
N ALA A 18 7.90 -0.99 -5.79
CA ALA A 18 6.53 -0.56 -5.97
C ALA A 18 5.89 -1.43 -7.06
N VAL A 19 4.77 -2.07 -6.71
CA VAL A 19 4.06 -2.97 -7.63
C VAL A 19 2.76 -2.37 -8.15
N VAL A 20 2.31 -1.27 -7.54
CA VAL A 20 1.13 -0.53 -7.97
C VAL A 20 1.55 0.91 -8.22
N ARG A 21 1.07 1.50 -9.30
CA ARG A 21 1.32 2.89 -9.63
C ARG A 21 0.01 3.66 -9.70
N VAL A 22 0.03 4.86 -9.14
CA VAL A 22 -1.11 5.78 -9.16
C VAL A 22 -0.78 6.90 -10.13
N GLY A 23 -1.54 7.00 -11.21
CA GLY A 23 -1.39 8.06 -12.20
C GLY A 23 -2.33 9.23 -11.94
N HIS A 24 -2.63 10.00 -12.99
CA HIS A 24 -3.45 11.21 -12.90
C HIS A 24 -4.87 10.97 -12.41
N ALA A 25 -5.41 9.78 -12.63
CA ALA A 25 -6.76 9.45 -12.17
C ALA A 25 -6.84 9.24 -10.65
N GLY A 26 -5.71 9.22 -9.96
CA GLY A 26 -5.68 9.05 -8.51
C GLY A 26 -6.21 7.69 -8.07
N ALA A 27 -7.10 7.68 -7.08
CA ALA A 27 -7.69 6.46 -6.53
C ALA A 27 -8.80 5.90 -7.42
N SER A 28 -8.47 5.62 -8.68
CA SER A 28 -9.42 5.05 -9.64
C SER A 28 -9.78 3.62 -9.29
N ASP A 29 -10.87 3.12 -9.88
CA ASP A 29 -11.29 1.72 -9.70
C ASP A 29 -10.19 0.76 -10.14
N GLY A 30 -9.45 1.10 -11.20
CA GLY A 30 -8.34 0.29 -11.67
C GLY A 30 -7.21 0.19 -10.65
N VAL A 31 -6.88 1.30 -10.01
CA VAL A 31 -5.85 1.32 -8.96
C VAL A 31 -6.31 0.52 -7.74
N ILE A 32 -7.56 0.70 -7.32
CA ILE A 32 -8.13 -0.06 -6.20
C ILE A 32 -8.08 -1.56 -6.50
N ALA A 33 -8.49 -1.97 -7.69
CA ALA A 33 -8.46 -3.37 -8.10
C ALA A 33 -7.03 -3.92 -8.14
N ALA A 34 -6.08 -3.14 -8.63
CA ALA A 34 -4.67 -3.56 -8.67
C ALA A 34 -4.10 -3.75 -7.26
N LEU A 35 -4.44 -2.84 -6.35
CA LEU A 35 -3.99 -2.93 -4.97
C LEU A 35 -4.62 -4.14 -4.26
N ASP A 36 -5.92 -4.36 -4.44
CA ASP A 36 -6.60 -5.55 -3.90
C ASP A 36 -5.96 -6.83 -4.42
N MET A 37 -5.65 -6.88 -5.70
CA MET A 37 -5.01 -8.04 -6.32
C MET A 37 -3.64 -8.29 -5.69
N ALA A 38 -2.85 -7.25 -5.48
CA ALA A 38 -1.54 -7.38 -4.84
C ALA A 38 -1.66 -7.97 -3.44
N PHE A 39 -2.70 -7.58 -2.70
CA PHE A 39 -2.93 -8.09 -1.35
C PHE A 39 -3.40 -9.55 -1.30
N THR A 40 -3.70 -10.16 -2.42
CA THR A 40 -3.97 -11.61 -2.43
C THR A 40 -2.69 -12.43 -2.33
N ALA A 41 -1.56 -11.85 -2.69
CA ALA A 41 -0.27 -12.54 -2.70
C ALA A 41 0.64 -12.14 -1.54
N THR A 42 0.44 -10.95 -0.97
CA THR A 42 1.31 -10.44 0.09
C THR A 42 0.53 -9.53 1.02
N ASP A 43 1.01 -9.41 2.25
CA ASP A 43 0.40 -8.54 3.25
C ASP A 43 0.93 -7.09 3.19
N LEU A 44 2.03 -6.86 2.48
CA LEU A 44 2.67 -5.55 2.44
C LEU A 44 2.89 -5.13 0.99
N VAL A 45 2.34 -3.99 0.62
CA VAL A 45 2.39 -3.50 -0.76
C VAL A 45 2.91 -2.07 -0.79
N LYS A 46 3.84 -1.83 -1.70
CA LYS A 46 4.42 -0.51 -1.93
C LYS A 46 3.81 0.08 -3.20
N VAL A 47 3.35 1.33 -3.08
CA VAL A 47 2.67 2.04 -4.16
C VAL A 47 3.46 3.29 -4.51
N LYS A 48 3.64 3.53 -5.80
CA LYS A 48 4.31 4.73 -6.30
C LYS A 48 3.30 5.67 -6.93
N PHE A 49 3.39 6.96 -6.59
CA PHE A 49 2.53 7.99 -7.14
C PHE A 49 3.25 8.70 -8.27
N ASP A 50 2.72 8.58 -9.47
CA ASP A 50 3.27 9.24 -10.66
C ASP A 50 2.43 10.48 -10.97
N GLY A 51 3.02 11.66 -10.84
CA GLY A 51 2.34 12.91 -11.16
C GLY A 51 1.31 13.39 -10.15
N GLN A 52 1.22 12.76 -8.98
CA GLN A 52 0.27 13.15 -7.93
C GLN A 52 0.98 13.72 -6.71
N LYS A 53 2.00 14.52 -6.96
CA LYS A 53 2.86 15.02 -5.88
C LYS A 53 2.08 15.81 -4.83
N GLU A 54 1.13 16.63 -5.25
CA GLU A 54 0.37 17.49 -4.35
C GLU A 54 -0.80 16.80 -3.70
N ASN A 55 -1.33 15.74 -4.34
CA ASN A 55 -2.56 15.08 -3.91
C ASN A 55 -2.35 13.73 -3.22
N ARG A 56 -1.11 13.26 -3.13
CA ARG A 56 -0.88 11.93 -2.56
C ARG A 56 -1.33 11.82 -1.10
N HIS A 57 -1.26 12.91 -0.35
CA HIS A 57 -1.74 12.92 1.04
C HIS A 57 -3.25 12.70 1.14
N ASP A 58 -3.98 13.08 0.10
CA ASP A 58 -5.42 12.87 0.03
C ASP A 58 -5.75 11.49 -0.54
N ILE A 59 -4.93 11.01 -1.47
CA ILE A 59 -5.16 9.74 -2.17
C ILE A 59 -4.82 8.55 -1.29
N ALA A 60 -3.70 8.59 -0.58
CA ALA A 60 -3.25 7.45 0.21
C ALA A 60 -4.26 6.98 1.25
N PRO A 61 -4.89 7.86 2.06
CA PRO A 61 -5.92 7.40 2.99
C PRO A 61 -7.14 6.78 2.31
N VAL A 62 -7.50 7.28 1.12
CA VAL A 62 -8.61 6.71 0.35
C VAL A 62 -8.28 5.30 -0.11
N LEU A 63 -7.06 5.07 -0.57
CA LEU A 63 -6.60 3.73 -0.96
C LEU A 63 -6.66 2.77 0.22
N ALA A 64 -6.22 3.21 1.39
CA ALA A 64 -6.26 2.40 2.59
C ALA A 64 -7.70 2.04 2.96
N GLU A 65 -8.60 3.02 2.96
CA GLU A 65 -9.99 2.80 3.29
C GLU A 65 -10.68 1.87 2.29
N ARG A 66 -10.48 2.12 1.00
CA ARG A 66 -11.13 1.36 -0.06
C ARG A 66 -10.67 -0.09 -0.15
N THR A 67 -9.46 -0.38 0.29
CA THR A 67 -8.91 -1.74 0.27
C THR A 67 -8.95 -2.43 1.63
N GLY A 68 -9.38 -1.73 2.67
CA GLY A 68 -9.35 -2.28 4.02
C GLY A 68 -7.93 -2.51 4.53
N SER A 69 -6.99 -1.69 4.08
CA SER A 69 -5.60 -1.77 4.50
C SER A 69 -5.24 -0.62 5.43
N THR A 70 -4.06 -0.70 6.02
CA THR A 70 -3.51 0.36 6.88
C THR A 70 -2.37 1.06 6.16
N LEU A 71 -2.42 2.37 6.12
CA LEU A 71 -1.31 3.17 5.60
C LEU A 71 -0.19 3.17 6.63
N VAL A 72 0.93 2.53 6.29
CA VAL A 72 2.06 2.35 7.19
C VAL A 72 3.05 3.50 7.10
N GLN A 73 3.31 3.96 5.89
CA GLN A 73 4.30 5.00 5.64
C GLN A 73 3.96 5.73 4.36
N GLU A 74 4.26 7.02 4.36
CA GLU A 74 4.17 7.85 3.17
C GLU A 74 5.46 8.64 3.10
N LEU A 75 6.26 8.42 2.07
CA LEU A 75 7.58 9.03 1.95
C LEU A 75 7.86 9.38 0.50
N GLY A 76 8.01 10.68 0.23
CA GLY A 76 8.24 11.13 -1.13
C GLY A 76 7.08 10.75 -2.04
N HIS A 77 7.36 10.04 -3.11
CA HIS A 77 6.35 9.58 -4.08
C HIS A 77 5.84 8.18 -3.80
N VAL A 78 6.13 7.64 -2.62
CA VAL A 78 5.85 6.24 -2.29
C VAL A 78 5.00 6.16 -1.04
N ALA A 79 4.04 5.24 -1.03
CA ALA A 79 3.27 4.89 0.17
C ALA A 79 3.32 3.38 0.36
N VAL A 80 3.27 2.95 1.61
CA VAL A 80 3.30 1.54 1.97
C VAL A 80 2.01 1.20 2.71
N PHE A 81 1.36 0.12 2.27
CA PHE A 81 0.08 -0.33 2.83
C PHE A 81 0.22 -1.75 3.34
N PHE A 82 -0.44 -2.03 4.45
CA PHE A 82 -0.45 -3.34 5.08
C PHE A 82 -1.88 -3.85 5.23
N ARG A 83 -2.13 -5.08 4.79
CA ARG A 83 -3.38 -5.78 5.02
C ARG A 83 -3.06 -7.23 5.30
N PRO A 84 -3.38 -7.76 6.52
CA PRO A 84 -3.10 -9.16 6.82
C PRO A 84 -3.76 -10.08 5.80
N LEU A 85 -3.06 -11.16 5.42
CA LEU A 85 -3.65 -12.16 4.55
C LEU A 85 -4.80 -12.86 5.27
N PRO A 86 -5.80 -13.36 4.53
CA PRO A 86 -6.91 -14.10 5.14
C PRO A 86 -6.41 -15.28 5.96
N ALA A 87 -7.21 -15.67 6.97
CA ALA A 87 -6.88 -16.82 7.80
C ALA A 87 -6.63 -18.06 6.92
N GLY A 88 -5.56 -18.79 7.22
CA GLY A 88 -5.18 -19.96 6.45
C GLY A 88 -4.27 -19.66 5.26
N ARG A 89 -4.02 -18.39 4.96
CA ARG A 89 -3.07 -17.94 3.93
C ARG A 89 -2.01 -17.11 4.60
N GLU A 90 -0.77 -17.47 4.40
CA GLU A 90 0.33 -16.76 5.02
C GLU A 90 1.36 -16.36 3.97
N ALA A 91 1.91 -15.16 4.11
CA ALA A 91 2.97 -14.68 3.23
C ALA A 91 4.19 -15.58 3.37
N GLY A 92 4.82 -15.90 2.25
CA GLY A 92 6.05 -16.68 2.26
C GLY A 92 5.85 -18.19 2.32
N ARG A 93 4.64 -18.64 2.17
CA ARG A 93 4.34 -20.07 2.15
C ARG A 93 4.08 -20.60 0.77
#